data_2ef185a81695a0454099c8bdf645e27e
#
_entry.id   2ef185a81695a0454099c8bdf645e27e
#
_cell.length_a   1.000
_cell.length_b   1.000
_cell.length_c   1.000
_cell.angle_alpha   90.00
_cell.angle_beta   90.00
_cell.angle_gamma   90.00
#
_symmetry.space_group_name_H-M   'P 1'
#
loop_
_entity.id
_entity.type
_entity.pdbx_description
1 polymer ?
#
loop_
_entity_poly.entity_id
_entity_poly.type
_entity_poly.pdbx_seq_one_letter_code
_entity_poly.pdbx_strand_id
1 'polypeptide(L)'
;MAAALLLCAAPIASAAPGTAEGRPPAHGGAPLYISDYADNVVLRLPPGGAPATVAASGLTRPTGMALDSSGDLYIADTGNNRVVVVPGDGGPQTVVPAAGLSRPIGLALNADGDLYIADSFNDRVVKIPADGSGQVTVPTNGLLHPNGLALDGTGNLYVADFVNDRVVKVPADGGPQTTVPFTALSQPTGLAFDRRGDLFVSDSGNDRVLRLPADGGPQRVVPASGLNSPYGLAFGPAGALYIADFNNDRVVEVPVRGGQRTVPVAGLHTPAGLAVPPGREGY
;
A
#
# COMPACT_ATOMS: atom_id res chain seq x y z
N MET A 1 30.36 6.16 -78.48
CA MET A 1 29.42 7.11 -77.86
C MET A 1 29.11 6.57 -76.48
N ALA A 2 29.76 7.09 -75.42
CA ALA A 2 29.53 6.68 -74.04
C ALA A 2 28.64 7.74 -73.38
N ALA A 3 27.50 7.32 -72.89
CA ALA A 3 26.57 8.17 -72.10
C ALA A 3 26.97 8.08 -70.62
N ALA A 4 27.36 9.22 -70.07
CA ALA A 4 27.66 9.34 -68.63
C ALA A 4 26.36 9.50 -67.84
N LEU A 5 26.15 8.62 -66.90
CA LEU A 5 25.04 8.70 -65.94
C LEU A 5 25.48 9.58 -64.76
N LEU A 6 24.84 10.74 -64.62
CA LEU A 6 25.08 11.65 -63.49
C LEU A 6 24.22 11.13 -62.31
N LEU A 7 24.87 10.62 -61.24
CA LEU A 7 24.18 10.34 -59.98
C LEU A 7 24.05 11.65 -59.21
N CYS A 8 22.81 12.08 -59.01
CA CYS A 8 22.47 13.18 -58.12
C CYS A 8 22.35 12.64 -56.67
N ALA A 9 23.30 12.99 -55.84
CA ALA A 9 23.26 12.68 -54.41
C ALA A 9 22.29 13.66 -53.71
N ALA A 10 21.24 13.14 -53.11
CA ALA A 10 20.36 13.92 -52.25
C ALA A 10 21.06 14.22 -50.89
N PRO A 11 20.86 15.37 -50.28
CA PRO A 11 21.48 15.70 -49.00
C PRO A 11 20.84 14.87 -47.87
N ILE A 12 21.69 14.29 -47.04
CA ILE A 12 21.31 13.60 -45.83
C ILE A 12 20.76 14.67 -44.86
N ALA A 13 19.47 14.66 -44.58
CA ALA A 13 18.86 15.48 -43.56
C ALA A 13 19.42 15.04 -42.20
N SER A 14 20.18 15.93 -41.55
CA SER A 14 20.61 15.80 -40.17
C SER A 14 19.36 15.77 -39.30
N ALA A 15 19.08 14.63 -38.65
CA ALA A 15 18.07 14.53 -37.64
C ALA A 15 18.46 15.44 -36.47
N ALA A 16 17.61 16.40 -36.14
CA ALA A 16 17.74 17.19 -34.92
C ALA A 16 17.76 16.24 -33.70
N PRO A 17 18.53 16.54 -32.66
CA PRO A 17 18.50 15.74 -31.44
C PRO A 17 17.09 15.79 -30.88
N GLY A 18 16.42 14.63 -30.84
CA GLY A 18 15.13 14.47 -30.20
C GLY A 18 15.19 15.00 -28.78
N THR A 19 14.27 15.87 -28.44
CA THR A 19 14.02 16.27 -27.07
C THR A 19 13.91 15.00 -26.24
N ALA A 20 14.82 14.83 -25.26
CA ALA A 20 14.75 13.77 -24.29
C ALA A 20 13.39 13.87 -23.60
N GLU A 21 12.42 13.04 -24.03
CA GLU A 21 11.21 12.81 -23.27
C GLU A 21 11.66 12.35 -21.90
N GLY A 22 11.34 13.15 -20.86
CA GLY A 22 11.85 12.96 -19.54
C GLY A 22 11.52 11.55 -19.06
N ARG A 23 12.58 10.78 -18.79
CA ARG A 23 12.50 9.50 -18.10
C ARG A 23 11.60 9.72 -16.86
N PRO A 24 10.50 8.96 -16.71
CA PRO A 24 9.64 9.13 -15.55
C PRO A 24 10.51 9.05 -14.28
N PRO A 25 10.31 9.96 -13.31
CA PRO A 25 11.13 10.01 -12.12
C PRO A 25 11.07 8.66 -11.41
N ALA A 26 12.24 8.10 -11.10
CA ALA A 26 12.36 6.83 -10.42
C ALA A 26 11.66 6.92 -9.06
N HIS A 27 10.70 6.01 -8.81
CA HIS A 27 10.12 5.81 -7.48
C HIS A 27 11.22 5.29 -6.55
N GLY A 28 11.81 6.14 -5.75
CA GLY A 28 12.75 5.89 -4.63
C GLY A 28 13.51 4.56 -4.50
N GLY A 29 13.81 3.84 -5.58
CA GLY A 29 14.68 2.65 -5.56
C GLY A 29 14.01 1.31 -5.19
N ALA A 30 12.75 1.27 -4.76
CA ALA A 30 12.00 0.04 -4.48
C ALA A 30 10.74 -0.05 -5.35
N PRO A 31 10.27 -1.26 -5.69
CA PRO A 31 9.01 -1.41 -6.42
C PRO A 31 7.83 -0.99 -5.55
N LEU A 32 6.80 -0.42 -6.17
CA LEU A 32 5.50 -0.17 -5.56
C LEU A 32 4.51 -1.23 -6.04
N TYR A 33 3.83 -1.88 -5.11
CA TYR A 33 2.73 -2.79 -5.39
C TYR A 33 1.41 -2.07 -5.17
N ILE A 34 0.45 -2.27 -6.07
CA ILE A 34 -0.85 -1.61 -6.09
C ILE A 34 -1.91 -2.69 -6.31
N SER A 35 -2.83 -2.87 -5.36
CA SER A 35 -4.01 -3.68 -5.62
C SER A 35 -5.05 -2.84 -6.37
N ASP A 36 -5.49 -3.33 -7.52
CA ASP A 36 -6.57 -2.78 -8.30
C ASP A 36 -7.85 -3.56 -7.97
N TYR A 37 -8.69 -2.92 -7.17
CA TYR A 37 -9.88 -3.56 -6.61
C TYR A 37 -10.91 -3.92 -7.68
N ALA A 38 -11.13 -3.06 -8.66
CA ALA A 38 -12.14 -3.28 -9.69
C ALA A 38 -11.65 -4.27 -10.77
N ASP A 39 -10.36 -4.22 -11.11
CA ASP A 39 -9.80 -5.10 -12.14
C ASP A 39 -9.36 -6.46 -11.61
N ASN A 40 -9.44 -6.68 -10.29
CA ASN A 40 -9.10 -7.95 -9.66
C ASN A 40 -7.64 -8.38 -9.89
N VAL A 41 -6.72 -7.42 -9.94
CA VAL A 41 -5.30 -7.65 -10.15
C VAL A 41 -4.45 -6.93 -9.10
N VAL A 42 -3.19 -7.33 -9.00
CA VAL A 42 -2.16 -6.58 -8.33
C VAL A 42 -1.09 -6.20 -9.34
N LEU A 43 -0.74 -4.93 -9.37
CA LEU A 43 0.31 -4.40 -10.22
C LEU A 43 1.59 -4.21 -9.40
N ARG A 44 2.74 -4.50 -10.02
CA ARG A 44 4.07 -4.16 -9.53
C ARG A 44 4.67 -3.11 -10.44
N LEU A 45 4.97 -1.95 -9.89
CA LEU A 45 5.64 -0.86 -10.58
C LEU A 45 7.10 -0.82 -10.13
N PRO A 46 8.05 -1.27 -10.97
CA PRO A 46 9.47 -1.18 -10.64
C PRO A 46 9.97 0.27 -10.75
N PRO A 47 11.08 0.63 -10.08
CA PRO A 47 11.65 1.96 -10.19
C PRO A 47 12.01 2.31 -11.63
N GLY A 48 11.39 3.36 -12.19
CA GLY A 48 11.65 3.83 -13.57
C GLY A 48 11.27 2.83 -14.68
N GLY A 49 10.51 1.78 -14.36
CA GLY A 49 10.01 0.79 -15.31
C GLY A 49 8.51 0.89 -15.55
N ALA A 50 8.02 0.09 -16.48
CA ALA A 50 6.60 -0.06 -16.74
C ALA A 50 5.94 -0.95 -15.66
N PRO A 51 4.65 -0.72 -15.35
CA PRO A 51 3.90 -1.60 -14.46
C PRO A 51 3.74 -2.99 -15.09
N ALA A 52 3.77 -4.02 -14.25
CA ALA A 52 3.53 -5.39 -14.64
C ALA A 52 2.54 -6.04 -13.66
N THR A 53 1.66 -6.89 -14.15
CA THR A 53 0.76 -7.66 -13.29
C THR A 53 1.55 -8.68 -12.47
N VAL A 54 1.31 -8.73 -11.17
CA VAL A 54 1.83 -9.79 -10.31
C VAL A 54 1.15 -11.10 -10.68
N ALA A 55 1.92 -12.19 -10.70
CA ALA A 55 1.43 -13.52 -11.07
C ALA A 55 0.52 -14.13 -9.97
N ALA A 56 -0.50 -13.42 -9.56
CA ALA A 56 -1.55 -13.89 -8.66
C ALA A 56 -2.78 -14.28 -9.47
N SER A 57 -3.36 -15.43 -9.17
CA SER A 57 -4.50 -15.97 -9.92
C SER A 57 -5.77 -16.03 -9.09
N GLY A 58 -6.92 -15.83 -9.74
CA GLY A 58 -8.23 -15.96 -9.12
C GLY A 58 -8.50 -14.97 -7.99
N LEU A 59 -7.91 -13.79 -8.04
CA LEU A 59 -8.21 -12.71 -7.10
C LEU A 59 -9.60 -12.12 -7.37
N THR A 60 -10.26 -11.68 -6.33
CA THR A 60 -11.52 -10.94 -6.40
C THR A 60 -11.48 -9.79 -5.43
N ARG A 61 -11.52 -8.57 -5.94
CA ARG A 61 -11.49 -7.34 -5.15
C ARG A 61 -10.31 -7.33 -4.15
N PRO A 62 -9.07 -7.48 -4.61
CA PRO A 62 -7.90 -7.43 -3.72
C PRO A 62 -7.81 -6.06 -3.04
N THR A 63 -7.44 -6.05 -1.76
CA THR A 63 -7.31 -4.81 -0.98
C THR A 63 -5.92 -4.71 -0.33
N GLY A 64 -5.81 -4.88 0.97
CA GLY A 64 -4.56 -4.74 1.71
C GLY A 64 -3.49 -5.72 1.27
N MET A 65 -2.26 -5.27 1.33
CA MET A 65 -1.09 -6.08 1.01
C MET A 65 0.00 -5.85 2.04
N ALA A 66 0.83 -6.86 2.25
CA ALA A 66 2.04 -6.78 3.05
C ALA A 66 3.16 -7.57 2.37
N LEU A 67 4.40 -7.12 2.56
CA LEU A 67 5.61 -7.81 2.07
C LEU A 67 6.44 -8.22 3.27
N ASP A 68 6.92 -9.45 3.26
CA ASP A 68 7.90 -9.89 4.23
C ASP A 68 9.35 -9.60 3.78
N SER A 69 10.32 -9.95 4.63
CA SER A 69 11.74 -9.76 4.35
C SER A 69 12.27 -10.65 3.22
N SER A 70 11.58 -11.74 2.89
CA SER A 70 11.90 -12.64 1.78
C SER A 70 11.39 -12.10 0.44
N GLY A 71 10.51 -11.11 0.48
CA GLY A 71 9.85 -10.53 -0.68
C GLY A 71 8.56 -11.25 -1.05
N ASP A 72 8.05 -12.12 -0.17
CA ASP A 72 6.76 -12.76 -0.35
C ASP A 72 5.64 -11.74 -0.16
N LEU A 73 4.73 -11.68 -1.13
CA LEU A 73 3.63 -10.73 -1.13
C LEU A 73 2.35 -11.39 -0.62
N TYR A 74 1.88 -10.92 0.52
CA TYR A 74 0.58 -11.28 1.09
C TYR A 74 -0.49 -10.35 0.54
N ILE A 75 -1.62 -10.91 0.09
CA ILE A 75 -2.71 -10.16 -0.55
C ILE A 75 -4.03 -10.55 0.13
N ALA A 76 -4.75 -9.58 0.66
CA ALA A 76 -6.14 -9.77 1.09
C ALA A 76 -7.03 -9.90 -0.16
N ASP A 77 -7.42 -11.13 -0.48
CA ASP A 77 -8.34 -11.49 -1.56
C ASP A 77 -9.78 -11.39 -1.03
N THR A 78 -10.18 -10.12 -0.79
CA THR A 78 -11.35 -9.71 -0.01
C THR A 78 -12.65 -10.34 -0.50
N GLY A 79 -12.84 -10.40 -1.82
CA GLY A 79 -14.06 -10.96 -2.40
C GLY A 79 -14.14 -12.49 -2.26
N ASN A 80 -13.01 -13.16 -2.06
CA ASN A 80 -12.93 -14.61 -1.87
C ASN A 80 -12.77 -15.01 -0.40
N ASN A 81 -12.81 -14.04 0.54
CA ASN A 81 -12.70 -14.29 1.99
C ASN A 81 -11.43 -15.06 2.38
N ARG A 82 -10.30 -14.75 1.75
CA ARG A 82 -9.02 -15.42 2.00
C ARG A 82 -7.85 -14.43 1.92
N VAL A 83 -6.69 -14.86 2.39
CA VAL A 83 -5.41 -14.21 2.13
C VAL A 83 -4.57 -15.17 1.30
N VAL A 84 -3.93 -14.67 0.25
CA VAL A 84 -3.01 -15.44 -0.58
C VAL A 84 -1.59 -14.91 -0.43
N VAL A 85 -0.61 -15.80 -0.64
CA VAL A 85 0.82 -15.45 -0.68
C VAL A 85 1.35 -15.74 -2.06
N VAL A 86 2.00 -14.75 -2.65
CA VAL A 86 2.77 -14.89 -3.89
C VAL A 86 4.25 -14.84 -3.52
N PRO A 87 4.97 -15.99 -3.64
CA PRO A 87 6.38 -16.05 -3.27
C PRO A 87 7.25 -15.10 -4.10
N GLY A 88 8.19 -14.42 -3.43
CA GLY A 88 9.13 -13.49 -4.07
C GLY A 88 10.12 -14.17 -5.00
N ASP A 89 10.36 -15.47 -4.83
CA ASP A 89 11.23 -16.30 -5.67
C ASP A 89 10.54 -16.82 -6.95
N GLY A 90 9.23 -16.50 -7.13
CA GLY A 90 8.43 -16.94 -8.27
C GLY A 90 7.82 -18.34 -8.11
N GLY A 91 7.83 -18.90 -6.92
CA GLY A 91 7.11 -20.13 -6.57
C GLY A 91 5.58 -20.01 -6.76
N PRO A 92 4.84 -21.13 -6.61
CA PRO A 92 3.40 -21.14 -6.77
C PRO A 92 2.70 -20.36 -5.66
N GLN A 93 1.64 -19.65 -6.01
CA GLN A 93 0.75 -19.00 -5.05
C GLN A 93 0.19 -20.00 -4.05
N THR A 94 0.13 -19.61 -2.78
CA THR A 94 -0.49 -20.39 -1.70
C THR A 94 -1.58 -19.60 -1.00
N VAL A 95 -2.40 -20.28 -0.19
CA VAL A 95 -3.42 -19.64 0.65
C VAL A 95 -2.96 -19.72 2.10
N VAL A 96 -3.02 -18.58 2.81
CA VAL A 96 -2.75 -18.51 4.25
C VAL A 96 -3.78 -19.40 4.98
N PRO A 97 -3.35 -20.26 5.91
CA PRO A 97 -4.26 -21.13 6.67
C PRO A 97 -5.06 -20.37 7.73
N ALA A 98 -5.89 -19.43 7.30
CA ALA A 98 -6.77 -18.62 8.14
C ALA A 98 -8.22 -19.08 7.95
N ALA A 99 -8.84 -19.50 9.05
CA ALA A 99 -10.21 -20.02 9.02
C ALA A 99 -11.26 -18.95 9.30
N GLY A 100 -12.40 -19.04 8.62
CA GLY A 100 -13.60 -18.25 8.91
C GLY A 100 -13.44 -16.76 8.67
N LEU A 101 -12.55 -16.34 7.77
CA LEU A 101 -12.44 -14.94 7.36
C LEU A 101 -13.69 -14.48 6.61
N SER A 102 -14.08 -13.23 6.84
CA SER A 102 -15.15 -12.56 6.13
C SER A 102 -14.70 -11.16 5.69
N ARG A 103 -14.49 -11.01 4.39
CA ARG A 103 -13.97 -9.80 3.76
C ARG A 103 -12.72 -9.26 4.48
N PRO A 104 -11.62 -10.02 4.50
CA PRO A 104 -10.36 -9.51 5.03
C PRO A 104 -9.91 -8.31 4.22
N ILE A 105 -9.46 -7.24 4.89
CA ILE A 105 -9.08 -5.98 4.24
C ILE A 105 -7.62 -5.64 4.50
N GLY A 106 -7.28 -5.17 5.69
CA GLY A 106 -5.93 -4.75 6.05
C GLY A 106 -5.05 -5.92 6.44
N LEU A 107 -3.79 -5.86 6.05
CA LEU A 107 -2.75 -6.81 6.43
C LEU A 107 -1.57 -6.07 7.05
N ALA A 108 -0.94 -6.65 8.06
CA ALA A 108 0.33 -6.21 8.60
C ALA A 108 1.18 -7.41 9.02
N LEU A 109 2.50 -7.31 8.83
CA LEU A 109 3.49 -8.30 9.28
C LEU A 109 4.36 -7.68 10.35
N ASN A 110 4.62 -8.41 11.44
CA ASN A 110 5.65 -8.00 12.39
C ASN A 110 7.04 -8.53 11.98
N ALA A 111 8.07 -8.17 12.75
CA ALA A 111 9.44 -8.60 12.48
C ALA A 111 9.65 -10.12 12.62
N ASP A 112 8.82 -10.79 13.41
CA ASP A 112 8.85 -12.24 13.59
C ASP A 112 8.16 -13.02 12.45
N GLY A 113 7.49 -12.30 11.54
CA GLY A 113 6.73 -12.87 10.43
C GLY A 113 5.28 -13.22 10.77
N ASP A 114 4.79 -12.84 11.96
CA ASP A 114 3.38 -13.03 12.28
C ASP A 114 2.51 -12.11 11.42
N LEU A 115 1.48 -12.68 10.79
CA LEU A 115 0.55 -11.95 9.96
C LEU A 115 -0.70 -11.54 10.75
N TYR A 116 -0.99 -10.25 10.75
CA TYR A 116 -2.24 -9.69 11.27
C TYR A 116 -3.20 -9.40 10.12
N ILE A 117 -4.47 -9.76 10.28
CA ILE A 117 -5.52 -9.65 9.27
C ILE A 117 -6.72 -8.91 9.89
N ALA A 118 -7.12 -7.80 9.32
CA ALA A 118 -8.39 -7.17 9.62
C ALA A 118 -9.52 -8.00 8.99
N ASP A 119 -10.17 -8.83 9.81
CA ASP A 119 -11.30 -9.68 9.43
C ASP A 119 -12.59 -8.86 9.53
N SER A 120 -12.75 -7.96 8.55
CA SER A 120 -13.57 -6.74 8.62
C SER A 120 -15.03 -7.02 8.93
N PHE A 121 -15.66 -7.99 8.26
CA PHE A 121 -17.08 -8.31 8.45
C PHE A 121 -17.34 -9.26 9.62
N ASN A 122 -16.28 -9.68 10.33
CA ASN A 122 -16.37 -10.37 11.62
C ASN A 122 -15.99 -9.44 12.78
N ASP A 123 -15.78 -8.15 12.53
CA ASP A 123 -15.49 -7.09 13.53
C ASP A 123 -14.30 -7.45 14.45
N ARG A 124 -13.29 -8.11 13.90
CA ARG A 124 -12.12 -8.59 14.64
C ARG A 124 -10.82 -8.43 13.85
N VAL A 125 -9.71 -8.53 14.56
CA VAL A 125 -8.39 -8.79 13.97
C VAL A 125 -7.97 -10.20 14.35
N VAL A 126 -7.45 -10.96 13.39
CA VAL A 126 -6.83 -12.25 13.65
C VAL A 126 -5.33 -12.18 13.38
N LYS A 127 -4.57 -12.95 14.15
CA LYS A 127 -3.13 -13.15 14.01
C LYS A 127 -2.86 -14.58 13.57
N ILE A 128 -2.03 -14.74 12.56
CA ILE A 128 -1.50 -16.03 12.12
C ILE A 128 -0.01 -16.04 12.50
N PRO A 129 0.36 -16.74 13.57
CA PRO A 129 1.76 -16.84 14.00
C PRO A 129 2.64 -17.53 12.96
N ALA A 130 3.86 -17.01 12.76
CA ALA A 130 4.84 -17.57 11.83
C ALA A 130 5.33 -18.97 12.24
N ASP A 131 5.25 -19.30 13.53
CA ASP A 131 5.64 -20.60 14.08
C ASP A 131 4.63 -21.73 13.81
N GLY A 132 3.49 -21.41 13.17
CA GLY A 132 2.45 -22.38 12.86
C GLY A 132 1.58 -22.81 14.05
N SER A 133 1.64 -22.13 15.18
CA SER A 133 0.85 -22.46 16.40
C SER A 133 -0.66 -22.29 16.23
N GLY A 134 -1.11 -21.80 15.09
CA GLY A 134 -2.52 -21.65 14.73
C GLY A 134 -3.04 -20.22 14.89
N GLN A 135 -4.21 -20.00 14.30
CA GLN A 135 -4.86 -18.68 14.30
C GLN A 135 -5.29 -18.24 15.70
N VAL A 136 -5.01 -16.98 16.03
CA VAL A 136 -5.42 -16.33 17.28
C VAL A 136 -6.27 -15.10 16.98
N THR A 137 -7.35 -14.89 17.71
CA THR A 137 -8.07 -13.60 17.66
C THR A 137 -7.34 -12.62 18.57
N VAL A 138 -6.95 -11.46 18.03
CA VAL A 138 -6.34 -10.38 18.81
C VAL A 138 -7.38 -9.81 19.78
N PRO A 139 -7.07 -9.70 21.09
CA PRO A 139 -8.01 -9.21 22.09
C PRO A 139 -8.30 -7.72 21.86
N THR A 140 -9.42 -7.43 21.24
CA THR A 140 -9.94 -6.08 20.97
C THR A 140 -11.39 -5.96 21.43
N ASN A 141 -11.83 -4.75 21.77
CA ASN A 141 -13.20 -4.48 22.19
C ASN A 141 -13.88 -3.47 21.29
N GLY A 142 -15.08 -3.82 20.82
CA GLY A 142 -15.97 -2.91 20.11
C GLY A 142 -15.40 -2.37 18.80
N LEU A 143 -14.59 -3.16 18.07
CA LEU A 143 -14.27 -2.87 16.68
C LEU A 143 -15.52 -3.04 15.83
N LEU A 144 -15.64 -2.20 14.79
CA LEU A 144 -16.71 -2.32 13.81
C LEU A 144 -16.16 -2.04 12.41
N HIS A 145 -16.14 -3.08 11.59
CA HIS A 145 -15.51 -3.12 10.28
C HIS A 145 -14.04 -2.61 10.30
N PRO A 146 -13.13 -3.26 11.07
CA PRO A 146 -11.72 -2.89 11.04
C PRO A 146 -11.18 -2.95 9.62
N ASN A 147 -10.40 -1.92 9.23
CA ASN A 147 -9.92 -1.76 7.87
C ASN A 147 -8.39 -1.84 7.82
N GLY A 148 -7.68 -0.73 7.81
CA GLY A 148 -6.22 -0.71 7.78
C GLY A 148 -5.58 -1.15 9.09
N LEU A 149 -4.44 -1.81 8.99
CA LEU A 149 -3.59 -2.23 10.09
C LEU A 149 -2.19 -1.65 9.92
N ALA A 150 -1.56 -1.28 11.02
CA ALA A 150 -0.14 -0.94 11.05
C ALA A 150 0.47 -1.39 12.39
N LEU A 151 1.76 -1.72 12.38
CA LEU A 151 2.54 -2.03 13.58
C LEU A 151 3.58 -0.94 13.78
N ASP A 152 3.76 -0.48 15.02
CA ASP A 152 4.88 0.40 15.36
C ASP A 152 6.16 -0.40 15.63
N GLY A 153 7.30 0.28 15.76
CA GLY A 153 8.61 -0.36 15.99
C GLY A 153 8.73 -1.13 17.31
N THR A 154 7.72 -1.06 18.19
CA THR A 154 7.65 -1.82 19.44
C THR A 154 6.60 -2.94 19.38
N GLY A 155 6.00 -3.16 18.21
CA GLY A 155 5.05 -4.25 17.98
C GLY A 155 3.61 -3.95 18.39
N ASN A 156 3.29 -2.71 18.82
CA ASN A 156 1.90 -2.35 19.06
C ASN A 156 1.12 -2.31 17.75
N LEU A 157 -0.08 -2.90 17.76
CA LEU A 157 -0.97 -2.91 16.61
C LEU A 157 -1.89 -1.68 16.63
N TYR A 158 -1.98 -1.02 15.47
CA TYR A 158 -2.95 0.06 15.23
C TYR A 158 -3.98 -0.40 14.23
N VAL A 159 -5.24 -0.12 14.51
CA VAL A 159 -6.41 -0.57 13.75
C VAL A 159 -7.27 0.64 13.37
N ALA A 160 -7.51 0.83 12.09
CA ALA A 160 -8.52 1.76 11.61
C ALA A 160 -9.91 1.13 11.82
N ASP A 161 -10.63 1.63 12.80
CA ASP A 161 -11.97 1.17 13.19
C ASP A 161 -13.01 1.98 12.42
N PHE A 162 -13.26 1.52 11.18
CA PHE A 162 -13.87 2.27 10.08
C PHE A 162 -15.24 2.87 10.42
N VAL A 163 -16.14 2.08 10.99
CA VAL A 163 -17.52 2.55 11.29
C VAL A 163 -17.57 3.37 12.58
N ASN A 164 -16.58 3.18 13.47
CA ASN A 164 -16.50 3.93 14.73
C ASN A 164 -15.70 5.25 14.60
N ASP A 165 -15.27 5.61 13.40
CA ASP A 165 -14.56 6.86 13.12
C ASP A 165 -13.33 7.10 14.03
N ARG A 166 -12.58 6.04 14.35
CA ARG A 166 -11.44 6.09 15.26
C ARG A 166 -10.29 5.20 14.79
N VAL A 167 -9.11 5.44 15.36
CA VAL A 167 -7.99 4.51 15.33
C VAL A 167 -7.76 3.97 16.73
N VAL A 168 -7.64 2.64 16.84
CA VAL A 168 -7.39 1.94 18.10
C VAL A 168 -5.94 1.46 18.13
N LYS A 169 -5.27 1.65 19.27
CA LYS A 169 -3.97 1.04 19.58
C LYS A 169 -4.17 -0.15 20.51
N VAL A 170 -3.61 -1.31 20.14
CA VAL A 170 -3.56 -2.53 20.92
C VAL A 170 -2.10 -2.77 21.32
N PRO A 171 -1.76 -2.66 22.62
CA PRO A 171 -0.39 -2.84 23.07
C PRO A 171 0.13 -4.27 22.86
N ALA A 172 1.40 -4.40 22.47
CA ALA A 172 2.05 -5.70 22.26
C ALA A 172 2.22 -6.51 23.57
N ASP A 173 2.29 -5.82 24.70
CA ASP A 173 2.45 -6.43 26.04
C ASP A 173 1.13 -6.97 26.63
N GLY A 174 0.02 -6.88 25.87
CA GLY A 174 -1.31 -7.31 26.31
C GLY A 174 -2.03 -6.32 27.21
N GLY A 175 -1.52 -5.10 27.34
CA GLY A 175 -2.20 -4.00 28.05
C GLY A 175 -3.54 -3.64 27.40
N PRO A 176 -4.36 -2.78 28.06
CA PRO A 176 -5.66 -2.39 27.54
C PRO A 176 -5.53 -1.58 26.24
N GLN A 177 -6.43 -1.84 25.28
CA GLN A 177 -6.50 -1.02 24.07
C GLN A 177 -6.83 0.44 24.41
N THR A 178 -6.34 1.37 23.59
CA THR A 178 -6.60 2.80 23.72
C THR A 178 -7.03 3.39 22.38
N THR A 179 -7.76 4.52 22.42
CA THR A 179 -8.06 5.27 21.21
C THR A 179 -6.92 6.25 20.94
N VAL A 180 -6.40 6.24 19.72
CA VAL A 180 -5.39 7.20 19.27
C VAL A 180 -6.02 8.59 19.15
N PRO A 181 -5.36 9.67 19.61
CA PRO A 181 -5.99 10.99 19.75
C PRO A 181 -6.11 11.77 18.42
N PHE A 182 -6.55 11.12 17.36
CA PHE A 182 -7.04 11.82 16.18
C PHE A 182 -8.39 12.49 16.48
N THR A 183 -8.64 13.61 15.85
CA THR A 183 -9.90 14.33 15.97
C THR A 183 -10.60 14.47 14.62
N ALA A 184 -11.94 14.39 14.62
CA ALA A 184 -12.76 14.55 13.43
C ALA A 184 -12.40 13.59 12.28
N LEU A 185 -12.09 12.33 12.61
CA LEU A 185 -12.01 11.27 11.63
C LEU A 185 -13.39 10.92 11.10
N SER A 186 -13.45 10.50 9.84
CA SER A 186 -14.62 9.91 9.21
C SER A 186 -14.17 8.74 8.33
N GLN A 187 -14.66 7.55 8.66
CA GLN A 187 -14.37 6.34 7.91
C GLN A 187 -12.85 6.13 7.65
N PRO A 188 -12.01 6.05 8.70
CA PRO A 188 -10.58 5.84 8.53
C PRO A 188 -10.30 4.49 7.86
N THR A 189 -9.38 4.47 6.90
CA THR A 189 -9.04 3.26 6.13
C THR A 189 -7.57 2.89 6.27
N GLY A 190 -6.67 3.42 5.47
CA GLY A 190 -5.25 3.10 5.49
C GLY A 190 -4.51 3.68 6.68
N LEU A 191 -3.56 2.91 7.22
CA LEU A 191 -2.63 3.33 8.25
C LEU A 191 -1.19 3.07 7.78
N ALA A 192 -0.27 3.98 8.11
CA ALA A 192 1.15 3.76 7.89
C ALA A 192 1.99 4.57 8.90
N PHE A 193 3.13 4.01 9.29
CA PHE A 193 4.15 4.74 10.04
C PHE A 193 5.26 5.21 9.13
N ASP A 194 5.75 6.44 9.36
CA ASP A 194 7.02 6.86 8.77
C ASP A 194 8.21 6.40 9.65
N ARG A 195 9.44 6.64 9.15
CA ARG A 195 10.68 6.27 9.89
C ARG A 195 10.89 7.03 11.20
N ARG A 196 10.12 8.08 11.49
CA ARG A 196 10.17 8.84 12.73
C ARG A 196 9.18 8.30 13.75
N GLY A 197 8.33 7.34 13.34
CA GLY A 197 7.24 6.82 14.14
C GLY A 197 5.98 7.69 14.12
N ASP A 198 5.88 8.64 13.19
CA ASP A 198 4.65 9.40 13.01
C ASP A 198 3.59 8.51 12.35
N LEU A 199 2.38 8.53 12.88
CA LEU A 199 1.27 7.76 12.34
C LEU A 199 0.48 8.58 11.30
N PHE A 200 0.28 7.98 10.14
CA PHE A 200 -0.57 8.53 9.09
C PHE A 200 -1.85 7.71 8.96
N VAL A 201 -2.97 8.40 8.71
CA VAL A 201 -4.28 7.77 8.51
C VAL A 201 -4.97 8.37 7.29
N SER A 202 -5.51 7.52 6.43
CA SER A 202 -6.46 7.93 5.39
C SER A 202 -7.81 8.20 6.06
N ASP A 203 -8.18 9.46 6.13
CA ASP A 203 -9.46 9.97 6.64
C ASP A 203 -10.44 10.05 5.46
N SER A 204 -10.88 8.85 5.00
CA SER A 204 -11.48 8.64 3.68
C SER A 204 -12.79 9.37 3.49
N GLY A 205 -13.62 9.43 4.54
CA GLY A 205 -14.88 10.17 4.50
C GLY A 205 -14.72 11.70 4.46
N ASN A 206 -13.50 12.20 4.75
CA ASN A 206 -13.15 13.62 4.67
C ASN A 206 -12.17 13.95 3.52
N ASP A 207 -11.90 13.00 2.61
CA ASP A 207 -11.05 13.17 1.43
C ASP A 207 -9.65 13.73 1.73
N ARG A 208 -9.05 13.28 2.84
CA ARG A 208 -7.75 13.76 3.31
C ARG A 208 -6.92 12.66 3.96
N VAL A 209 -5.63 12.94 4.13
CA VAL A 209 -4.72 12.14 4.96
C VAL A 209 -4.27 12.98 6.13
N LEU A 210 -4.31 12.43 7.33
CA LEU A 210 -3.83 13.06 8.55
C LEU A 210 -2.52 12.42 9.01
N ARG A 211 -1.66 13.21 9.66
CA ARG A 211 -0.44 12.80 10.35
C ARG A 211 -0.55 13.15 11.83
N LEU A 212 -0.27 12.20 12.68
CA LEU A 212 -0.10 12.39 14.12
C LEU A 212 1.38 12.20 14.47
N PRO A 213 2.08 13.24 14.93
CA PRO A 213 3.49 13.13 15.27
C PRO A 213 3.75 12.19 16.47
N ALA A 214 4.83 11.42 16.41
CA ALA A 214 5.25 10.52 17.48
C ALA A 214 5.63 11.25 18.80
N ASP A 215 6.05 12.51 18.67
CA ASP A 215 6.41 13.37 19.82
C ASP A 215 5.21 13.93 20.59
N GLY A 216 3.97 13.54 20.22
CA GLY A 216 2.74 14.01 20.83
C GLY A 216 2.29 15.40 20.38
N GLY A 217 2.90 15.95 19.33
CA GLY A 217 2.44 17.18 18.70
C GLY A 217 1.04 17.09 18.10
N PRO A 218 0.41 18.22 17.72
CA PRO A 218 -0.93 18.22 17.17
C PRO A 218 -0.99 17.51 15.81
N GLN A 219 -2.11 16.84 15.54
CA GLN A 219 -2.36 16.26 14.21
C GLN A 219 -2.28 17.34 13.12
N ARG A 220 -1.87 16.94 11.92
CA ARG A 220 -1.74 17.80 10.74
C ARG A 220 -2.32 17.14 9.52
N VAL A 221 -2.90 17.95 8.62
CA VAL A 221 -3.29 17.47 7.29
C VAL A 221 -2.04 17.34 6.43
N VAL A 222 -1.88 16.19 5.77
CA VAL A 222 -0.84 15.98 4.77
C VAL A 222 -1.13 16.88 3.57
N PRO A 223 -0.13 17.59 3.01
CA PRO A 223 -0.35 18.53 1.89
C PRO A 223 -0.55 17.76 0.55
N ALA A 224 -1.61 16.97 0.48
CA ALA A 224 -2.12 16.32 -0.71
C ALA A 224 -3.50 16.89 -1.03
N SER A 225 -3.71 17.36 -2.27
CA SER A 225 -4.94 18.02 -2.68
C SER A 225 -5.72 17.20 -3.73
N GLY A 226 -7.04 17.41 -3.75
CA GLY A 226 -7.91 16.75 -4.72
C GLY A 226 -7.98 15.24 -4.55
N LEU A 227 -7.81 14.74 -3.33
CA LEU A 227 -8.07 13.35 -2.98
C LEU A 227 -9.59 13.10 -2.98
N ASN A 228 -9.98 11.86 -3.29
CA ASN A 228 -11.36 11.40 -3.21
C ASN A 228 -11.36 9.97 -2.65
N SER A 229 -11.82 9.84 -1.41
CA SER A 229 -11.81 8.57 -0.68
C SER A 229 -10.41 7.91 -0.66
N PRO A 230 -9.35 8.60 -0.14
CA PRO A 230 -8.03 7.98 -0.06
C PRO A 230 -8.09 6.70 0.77
N TYR A 231 -7.41 5.64 0.32
CA TYR A 231 -7.54 4.31 0.92
C TYR A 231 -6.20 3.82 1.49
N GLY A 232 -5.43 3.04 0.78
CA GLY A 232 -4.15 2.50 1.23
C GLY A 232 -3.05 3.55 1.29
N LEU A 233 -2.16 3.41 2.26
CA LEU A 233 -0.96 4.23 2.46
C LEU A 233 0.28 3.36 2.46
N ALA A 234 1.36 3.82 1.87
CA ALA A 234 2.68 3.19 1.99
C ALA A 234 3.79 4.24 1.94
N PHE A 235 4.88 3.98 2.68
CA PHE A 235 6.09 4.79 2.59
C PHE A 235 7.13 4.13 1.70
N GLY A 236 7.67 4.89 0.76
CA GLY A 236 8.84 4.47 -0.02
C GLY A 236 10.15 4.62 0.77
N PRO A 237 11.24 3.97 0.31
CA PRO A 237 12.54 3.99 1.01
C PRO A 237 13.15 5.39 1.12
N ALA A 238 12.77 6.33 0.26
CA ALA A 238 13.18 7.73 0.35
C ALA A 238 12.27 8.57 1.27
N GLY A 239 11.29 7.96 1.95
CA GLY A 239 10.34 8.62 2.84
C GLY A 239 9.18 9.31 2.14
N ALA A 240 9.01 9.14 0.84
CA ALA A 240 7.83 9.61 0.13
C ALA A 240 6.60 8.81 0.55
N LEU A 241 5.48 9.49 0.78
CA LEU A 241 4.20 8.85 1.06
C LEU A 241 3.46 8.58 -0.25
N TYR A 242 3.03 7.35 -0.45
CA TYR A 242 2.11 6.94 -1.52
C TYR A 242 0.71 6.81 -0.95
N ILE A 243 -0.29 7.34 -1.69
CA ILE A 243 -1.70 7.36 -1.31
C ILE A 243 -2.50 6.74 -2.46
N ALA A 244 -3.24 5.68 -2.19
CA ALA A 244 -4.24 5.16 -3.13
C ALA A 244 -5.45 6.11 -3.10
N ASP A 245 -5.62 6.88 -4.16
CA ASP A 245 -6.70 7.86 -4.33
C ASP A 245 -7.87 7.16 -5.05
N PHE A 246 -8.61 6.36 -4.25
CA PHE A 246 -9.48 5.27 -4.65
C PHE A 246 -10.52 5.68 -5.72
N ASN A 247 -11.29 6.73 -5.47
CA ASN A 247 -12.33 7.18 -6.39
C ASN A 247 -11.81 8.08 -7.53
N ASN A 248 -10.51 8.40 -7.55
CA ASN A 248 -9.87 9.14 -8.63
C ASN A 248 -9.00 8.24 -9.53
N ASP A 249 -9.07 6.92 -9.35
CA ASP A 249 -8.37 5.93 -10.18
C ASP A 249 -6.86 6.22 -10.33
N ARG A 250 -6.22 6.68 -9.27
CA ARG A 250 -4.80 7.06 -9.29
C ARG A 250 -4.09 6.76 -7.98
N VAL A 251 -2.77 6.71 -8.04
CA VAL A 251 -1.91 6.78 -6.86
C VAL A 251 -1.22 8.14 -6.83
N VAL A 252 -1.27 8.79 -5.69
CA VAL A 252 -0.58 10.07 -5.44
C VAL A 252 0.68 9.80 -4.65
N GLU A 253 1.80 10.40 -5.05
CA GLU A 253 3.05 10.45 -4.31
C GLU A 253 3.22 11.84 -3.70
N VAL A 254 3.51 11.90 -2.40
CA VAL A 254 3.87 13.10 -1.65
C VAL A 254 5.32 13.00 -1.21
N PRO A 255 6.27 13.63 -1.91
CA PRO A 255 7.68 13.62 -1.56
C PRO A 255 7.97 14.31 -0.22
N VAL A 256 9.05 13.91 0.47
CA VAL A 256 9.48 14.53 1.75
C VAL A 256 9.67 16.03 1.66
N ARG A 257 10.11 16.54 0.51
CA ARG A 257 10.35 17.98 0.27
C ARG A 257 9.09 18.76 -0.11
N GLY A 258 7.92 18.13 -0.03
CA GLY A 258 6.63 18.72 -0.37
C GLY A 258 6.28 18.65 -1.86
N GLY A 259 5.09 19.17 -2.20
CA GLY A 259 4.46 18.96 -3.48
C GLY A 259 3.75 17.62 -3.55
N GLN A 260 3.07 17.36 -4.66
CA GLN A 260 2.48 16.05 -4.98
C GLN A 260 2.64 15.77 -6.46
N ARG A 261 2.62 14.49 -6.83
CA ARG A 261 2.56 14.05 -8.22
C ARG A 261 1.73 12.77 -8.34
N THR A 262 1.11 12.57 -9.49
CA THR A 262 0.48 11.29 -9.79
C THR A 262 1.54 10.29 -10.20
N VAL A 263 1.48 9.09 -9.63
CA VAL A 263 2.32 7.96 -10.04
C VAL A 263 1.89 7.53 -11.45
N PRO A 264 2.82 7.39 -12.42
CA PRO A 264 2.46 7.15 -13.83
C PRO A 264 2.09 5.68 -14.06
N VAL A 265 0.88 5.29 -13.64
CA VAL A 265 0.26 3.99 -13.92
C VAL A 265 -1.06 4.26 -14.63
N ALA A 266 -1.14 3.86 -15.90
CA ALA A 266 -2.38 3.98 -16.66
C ALA A 266 -3.30 2.78 -16.42
N GLY A 267 -4.60 3.00 -16.53
CA GLY A 267 -5.61 1.94 -16.46
C GLY A 267 -5.82 1.41 -15.04
N LEU A 268 -5.57 2.20 -14.01
CA LEU A 268 -6.01 1.87 -12.65
C LEU A 268 -7.52 2.12 -12.51
N HIS A 269 -8.20 1.19 -11.82
CA HIS A 269 -9.60 1.34 -11.45
C HIS A 269 -9.78 1.01 -9.97
N THR A 270 -10.05 2.05 -9.18
CA THR A 270 -10.19 1.96 -7.72
C THR A 270 -8.99 1.30 -7.02
N PRO A 271 -7.76 1.91 -7.11
CA PRO A 271 -6.60 1.40 -6.39
C PRO A 271 -6.87 1.40 -4.89
N ALA A 272 -6.70 0.25 -4.22
CA ALA A 272 -7.04 0.09 -2.82
C ALA A 272 -5.80 -0.03 -1.93
N GLY A 273 -5.09 -1.14 -1.96
CA GLY A 273 -3.91 -1.37 -1.15
C GLY A 273 -2.63 -0.92 -1.84
N LEU A 274 -1.68 -0.51 -1.03
CA LEU A 274 -0.32 -0.20 -1.45
C LEU A 274 0.67 -0.96 -0.58
N ALA A 275 1.75 -1.47 -1.18
CA ALA A 275 2.86 -2.03 -0.44
C ALA A 275 4.20 -1.68 -1.10
N VAL A 276 5.21 -1.47 -0.27
CA VAL A 276 6.60 -1.24 -0.68
C VAL A 276 7.47 -2.19 0.14
N PRO A 277 8.42 -2.88 -0.47
CA PRO A 277 9.34 -3.74 0.27
C PRO A 277 10.02 -2.98 1.41
N PRO A 278 10.19 -3.59 2.59
CA PRO A 278 10.96 -3.01 3.67
C PRO A 278 12.36 -2.68 3.17
N GLY A 279 12.87 -1.49 3.50
CA GLY A 279 14.23 -1.09 3.13
C GLY A 279 15.24 -2.08 3.70
N ARG A 280 16.33 -2.36 2.97
CA ARG A 280 17.42 -3.26 3.44
C ARG A 280 18.20 -2.71 4.65
N GLU A 281 17.87 -1.52 5.11
CA GLU A 281 18.41 -0.95 6.34
C GLU A 281 17.45 -1.27 7.48
N GLY A 282 17.90 -2.15 8.38
CA GLY A 282 17.12 -2.71 9.47
C GLY A 282 16.39 -1.66 10.33
N TYR A 283 15.27 -2.08 10.86
CA TYR A 283 14.55 -1.44 11.95
C TYR A 283 15.44 -1.33 13.20
#